data_eab24ecf2dba0c1d200b95b20a8c4c6b
#
_entry.id   eab24ecf2dba0c1d200b95b20a8c4c6b
#
_cell.length_a   1.000
_cell.length_b   1.000
_cell.length_c   1.000
_cell.angle_alpha   90.00
_cell.angle_beta   90.00
_cell.angle_gamma   90.00
#
_symmetry.space_group_name_H-M   'P 1'
#
loop_
_entity.id
_entity.type
_entity.pdbx_description
1 polymer ?
#
loop_
_entity_poly.entity_id
_entity_poly.type
_entity_poly.pdbx_seq_one_letter_code
_entity_poly.pdbx_strand_id
1 'polypeptide(L)'
;MDTLGLKKIIVHLLGYKEDGSDVIGVYPLLPNAMCRFIVFDFDNHEKGAEATDFANTDNEWHKEVDALRKMCEINGIKPLVERSRSGKGAHVWIFFKKAIPASVARNFGFLLLDKGSASINLKSFHYYDRMYPSQDVASSIGNLIALPLQGQALKNGNSAFVDENWNAYPNQWDILLNKTEKLGIEDIEKYMAKWQAELAESRGMLAGTDMNNRPKLWKKKCEFIKADVVGKLHMVLSNGVYIDTLNLMPRIQNQIRSLAAFDNPEFYKNKRLGYSNYYNFSAVYLGKDVDGYIQVPRGLKERIIEESNKAGITIDISDQKEKGRPIRVSFKGDLRTQQELAAEKLLTYYNRI
;
A
#
# COMPACT_ATOMS: atom_id res chain seq x y z
N MET A 1 -23.69 12.74 17.37
CA MET A 1 -23.79 12.28 15.97
C MET A 1 -25.26 12.31 15.60
N ASP A 2 -25.65 13.19 14.69
CA ASP A 2 -27.00 13.20 14.18
C ASP A 2 -27.25 11.92 13.41
N THR A 3 -28.27 11.18 13.79
CA THR A 3 -28.78 10.08 12.99
C THR A 3 -29.22 10.63 11.63
N LEU A 4 -28.75 9.98 10.56
CA LEU A 4 -29.11 10.38 9.21
C LEU A 4 -30.61 10.32 9.05
N GLY A 5 -31.27 11.48 9.03
CA GLY A 5 -32.72 11.54 8.91
C GLY A 5 -33.18 11.09 7.53
N LEU A 6 -34.27 10.33 7.45
CA LEU A 6 -34.84 9.83 6.18
C LEU A 6 -35.02 10.95 5.14
N LYS A 7 -35.39 12.15 5.56
CA LYS A 7 -35.53 13.33 4.70
C LYS A 7 -34.22 13.68 3.95
N LYS A 8 -33.07 13.61 4.63
CA LYS A 8 -31.77 13.89 4.01
C LYS A 8 -31.43 12.83 2.97
N ILE A 9 -31.68 11.55 3.26
CA ILE A 9 -31.46 10.45 2.32
C ILE A 9 -32.32 10.65 1.06
N ILE A 10 -33.61 10.98 1.21
CA ILE A 10 -34.48 11.24 0.07
C ILE A 10 -33.96 12.41 -0.79
N VAL A 11 -33.50 13.48 -0.17
CA VAL A 11 -32.96 14.65 -0.88
C VAL A 11 -31.70 14.26 -1.69
N HIS A 12 -30.82 13.46 -1.11
CA HIS A 12 -29.63 12.94 -1.80
C HIS A 12 -30.00 12.08 -3.01
N LEU A 13 -30.93 11.14 -2.84
CA LEU A 13 -31.37 10.24 -3.90
C LEU A 13 -32.13 10.95 -5.04
N LEU A 14 -32.82 12.03 -4.74
CA LEU A 14 -33.52 12.81 -5.74
C LEU A 14 -32.63 13.82 -6.47
N GLY A 15 -31.57 14.30 -5.82
CA GLY A 15 -30.58 15.20 -6.43
C GLY A 15 -31.21 16.52 -6.91
N TYR A 16 -31.79 17.28 -5.97
CA TYR A 16 -32.48 18.54 -6.31
C TYR A 16 -31.54 19.70 -6.59
N LYS A 17 -30.29 19.61 -6.09
CA LYS A 17 -29.36 20.73 -6.14
C LYS A 17 -28.20 20.46 -7.09
N GLU A 18 -28.04 21.34 -8.06
CA GLU A 18 -26.97 21.27 -9.05
C GLU A 18 -25.58 21.52 -8.42
N ASP A 19 -25.53 22.31 -7.34
CA ASP A 19 -24.28 22.59 -6.60
C ASP A 19 -23.76 21.41 -5.77
N GLY A 20 -24.52 20.32 -5.70
CA GLY A 20 -24.17 19.13 -4.93
C GLY A 20 -24.26 19.29 -3.41
N SER A 21 -24.85 20.37 -2.91
CA SER A 21 -25.01 20.61 -1.46
C SER A 21 -26.03 19.65 -0.79
N ASP A 22 -26.67 18.79 -1.56
CA ASP A 22 -27.53 17.69 -1.11
C ASP A 22 -26.83 16.33 -1.04
N VAL A 23 -25.55 16.28 -1.35
CA VAL A 23 -24.74 15.06 -1.20
C VAL A 23 -24.59 14.73 0.27
N ILE A 24 -24.84 13.46 0.61
CA ILE A 24 -24.69 12.93 1.96
C ILE A 24 -23.51 11.98 2.02
N GLY A 25 -22.73 12.09 3.08
CA GLY A 25 -21.71 11.10 3.41
C GLY A 25 -22.00 10.41 4.74
N VAL A 26 -21.39 9.28 4.93
CA VAL A 26 -21.43 8.50 6.16
C VAL A 26 -20.02 8.29 6.71
N TYR A 27 -19.95 8.17 8.03
CA TYR A 27 -18.73 7.78 8.72
C TYR A 27 -18.71 6.25 8.86
N PRO A 28 -17.82 5.54 8.14
CA PRO A 28 -17.76 4.09 8.20
C PRO A 28 -17.37 3.54 9.58
N LEU A 29 -16.55 4.31 10.31
CA LEU A 29 -16.09 3.93 11.64
C LEU A 29 -17.15 4.28 12.69
N LEU A 30 -17.67 3.24 13.35
CA LEU A 30 -18.62 3.37 14.45
C LEU A 30 -17.91 3.77 15.75
N PRO A 31 -18.60 4.38 16.74
CA PRO A 31 -18.02 4.83 18.01
C PRO A 31 -17.28 3.73 18.80
N ASN A 32 -17.66 2.47 18.62
CA ASN A 32 -17.06 1.29 19.27
C ASN A 32 -15.92 0.67 18.46
N ALA A 33 -15.28 1.42 17.57
CA ALA A 33 -14.21 0.95 16.69
C ALA A 33 -14.61 -0.21 15.76
N MET A 34 -15.90 -0.30 15.42
CA MET A 34 -16.45 -1.31 14.49
C MET A 34 -16.79 -0.66 13.16
N CYS A 35 -16.96 -1.46 12.11
CA CYS A 35 -17.48 -1.01 10.82
C CYS A 35 -18.39 -2.08 10.21
N ARG A 36 -19.31 -1.67 9.32
CA ARG A 36 -20.23 -2.57 8.62
C ARG A 36 -19.86 -2.83 7.18
N PHE A 37 -18.87 -2.12 6.67
CA PHE A 37 -18.33 -2.25 5.31
C PHE A 37 -16.93 -1.67 5.27
N ILE A 38 -16.18 -2.06 4.24
CA ILE A 38 -14.99 -1.34 3.79
C ILE A 38 -15.23 -0.83 2.37
N VAL A 39 -14.56 0.27 2.04
CA VAL A 39 -14.59 0.85 0.70
C VAL A 39 -13.19 1.21 0.29
N PHE A 40 -12.81 0.81 -0.91
CA PHE A 40 -11.57 1.25 -1.55
C PHE A 40 -11.90 2.38 -2.51
N ASP A 41 -11.23 3.49 -2.35
CA ASP A 41 -11.38 4.71 -3.13
C ASP A 41 -10.26 4.78 -4.17
N PHE A 42 -10.65 4.82 -5.42
CA PHE A 42 -9.74 5.00 -6.56
C PHE A 42 -10.12 6.31 -7.26
N ASP A 43 -9.17 7.22 -7.37
CA ASP A 43 -9.42 8.54 -7.96
C ASP A 43 -8.30 8.93 -8.92
N ASN A 44 -8.70 9.48 -10.06
CA ASN A 44 -7.78 10.04 -11.03
C ASN A 44 -7.61 11.54 -10.76
N HIS A 45 -6.53 11.90 -10.09
CA HIS A 45 -6.18 13.28 -9.74
C HIS A 45 -5.44 14.04 -10.84
N GLU A 46 -5.26 13.46 -12.02
CA GLU A 46 -4.57 14.15 -13.13
C GLU A 46 -5.27 15.44 -13.50
N LYS A 47 -4.50 16.55 -13.50
CA LYS A 47 -5.01 17.86 -13.89
C LYS A 47 -5.37 17.83 -15.38
N GLY A 48 -6.63 18.08 -15.67
CA GLY A 48 -7.15 18.09 -17.05
C GLY A 48 -7.77 16.78 -17.51
N ALA A 49 -7.83 15.73 -16.66
CA ALA A 49 -8.63 14.56 -16.95
C ALA A 49 -10.10 14.98 -17.07
N GLU A 50 -10.61 15.02 -18.30
CA GLU A 50 -12.05 15.15 -18.54
C GLU A 50 -12.76 13.89 -18.03
N ALA A 51 -14.06 14.00 -17.71
CA ALA A 51 -14.87 12.84 -17.40
C ALA A 51 -14.75 11.91 -18.61
N THR A 52 -14.11 10.78 -18.42
CA THR A 52 -13.68 9.91 -19.52
C THR A 52 -14.87 9.40 -20.29
N ASP A 53 -14.75 9.43 -21.61
CA ASP A 53 -15.66 8.75 -22.50
C ASP A 53 -15.66 7.26 -22.14
N PHE A 54 -16.75 6.74 -21.60
CA PHE A 54 -16.86 5.40 -21.00
C PHE A 54 -16.54 4.26 -21.97
N ALA A 55 -16.44 4.57 -23.26
CA ALA A 55 -16.05 3.64 -24.31
C ALA A 55 -14.52 3.47 -24.45
N ASN A 56 -13.71 4.32 -23.81
CA ASN A 56 -12.26 4.26 -23.93
C ASN A 56 -11.69 3.40 -22.80
N THR A 57 -11.47 2.11 -23.08
CA THR A 57 -10.94 1.09 -22.16
C THR A 57 -9.47 1.29 -21.78
N ASP A 58 -8.80 2.30 -22.28
CA ASP A 58 -7.40 2.61 -22.00
C ASP A 58 -7.20 3.40 -20.69
N ASN A 59 -8.27 3.63 -19.93
CA ASN A 59 -8.18 4.23 -18.61
C ASN A 59 -7.48 3.30 -17.63
N GLU A 60 -6.25 3.63 -17.28
CA GLU A 60 -5.43 2.78 -16.40
C GLU A 60 -6.04 2.56 -15.02
N TRP A 61 -6.79 3.54 -14.49
CA TRP A 61 -7.48 3.37 -13.21
C TRP A 61 -8.58 2.31 -13.23
N HIS A 62 -9.25 2.09 -14.39
CA HIS A 62 -10.18 0.96 -14.57
C HIS A 62 -9.48 -0.38 -14.38
N LYS A 63 -8.27 -0.54 -14.95
CA LYS A 63 -7.47 -1.77 -14.82
C LYS A 63 -7.14 -2.10 -13.37
N GLU A 64 -6.86 -1.09 -12.56
CA GLU A 64 -6.59 -1.27 -11.13
C GLU A 64 -7.85 -1.70 -10.37
N VAL A 65 -8.97 -1.04 -10.61
CA VAL A 65 -10.26 -1.42 -9.99
C VAL A 65 -10.66 -2.83 -10.39
N ASP A 66 -10.53 -3.18 -11.69
CA ASP A 66 -10.87 -4.50 -12.21
C ASP A 66 -9.93 -5.58 -11.67
N ALA A 67 -8.65 -5.27 -11.42
CA ALA A 67 -7.74 -6.18 -10.75
C ALA A 67 -8.18 -6.50 -9.33
N LEU A 68 -8.61 -5.49 -8.56
CA LEU A 68 -9.15 -5.70 -7.22
C LEU A 68 -10.48 -6.47 -7.26
N ARG A 69 -11.40 -6.11 -8.18
CA ARG A 69 -12.66 -6.83 -8.41
C ARG A 69 -12.41 -8.30 -8.70
N LYS A 70 -11.57 -8.60 -9.69
CA LYS A 70 -11.21 -9.95 -10.08
C LYS A 70 -10.54 -10.74 -8.95
N MET A 71 -9.68 -10.10 -8.16
CA MET A 71 -9.08 -10.73 -6.99
C MET A 71 -10.14 -11.12 -5.95
N CYS A 72 -11.14 -10.28 -5.73
CA CYS A 72 -12.28 -10.59 -4.87
C CYS A 72 -13.05 -11.80 -5.43
N GLU A 73 -13.42 -11.78 -6.69
CA GLU A 73 -14.24 -12.82 -7.37
C GLU A 73 -13.57 -14.19 -7.37
N ILE A 74 -12.27 -14.26 -7.68
CA ILE A 74 -11.48 -15.52 -7.62
C ILE A 74 -11.54 -16.15 -6.22
N ASN A 75 -11.68 -15.34 -5.19
CA ASN A 75 -11.81 -15.80 -3.81
C ASN A 75 -13.27 -15.95 -3.34
N GLY A 76 -14.24 -15.82 -4.24
CA GLY A 76 -15.66 -15.95 -3.92
C GLY A 76 -16.24 -14.74 -3.17
N ILE A 77 -15.58 -13.60 -3.23
CA ILE A 77 -16.04 -12.33 -2.66
C ILE A 77 -16.66 -11.52 -3.78
N LYS A 78 -17.87 -11.04 -3.60
CA LYS A 78 -18.57 -10.21 -4.59
C LYS A 78 -18.61 -8.75 -4.13
N PRO A 79 -17.65 -7.92 -4.53
CA PRO A 79 -17.68 -6.51 -4.25
C PRO A 79 -18.72 -5.81 -5.13
N LEU A 80 -19.26 -4.70 -4.66
CA LEU A 80 -19.98 -3.78 -5.52
C LEU A 80 -19.03 -2.67 -5.96
N VAL A 81 -18.95 -2.43 -7.26
CA VAL A 81 -18.17 -1.32 -7.81
C VAL A 81 -19.12 -0.19 -8.18
N GLU A 82 -18.87 0.97 -7.60
CA GLU A 82 -19.58 2.21 -7.89
C GLU A 82 -18.67 3.12 -8.69
N ARG A 83 -19.15 3.63 -9.83
CA ARG A 83 -18.50 4.77 -10.47
C ARG A 83 -18.67 5.99 -9.58
N SER A 84 -17.59 6.70 -9.26
CA SER A 84 -17.63 7.85 -8.38
C SER A 84 -18.56 8.95 -8.90
N ARG A 85 -18.97 9.86 -8.03
CA ARG A 85 -19.85 10.97 -8.38
C ARG A 85 -19.26 11.88 -9.48
N SER A 86 -17.94 12.04 -9.51
CA SER A 86 -17.24 12.83 -10.52
C SER A 86 -17.12 12.10 -11.86
N GLY A 87 -17.29 10.78 -11.91
CA GLY A 87 -17.01 9.94 -13.06
C GLY A 87 -15.53 9.69 -13.32
N LYS A 88 -14.63 10.22 -12.49
CA LYS A 88 -13.16 10.14 -12.64
C LYS A 88 -12.49 9.08 -11.77
N GLY A 89 -13.28 8.25 -11.13
CA GLY A 89 -12.80 7.21 -10.22
C GLY A 89 -13.90 6.23 -9.87
N ALA A 90 -13.63 5.36 -8.91
CA ALA A 90 -14.57 4.37 -8.44
C ALA A 90 -14.39 4.06 -6.96
N HIS A 91 -15.47 3.58 -6.35
CA HIS A 91 -15.48 3.01 -5.03
C HIS A 91 -15.77 1.51 -5.12
N VAL A 92 -14.93 0.70 -4.50
CA VAL A 92 -15.14 -0.76 -4.40
C VAL A 92 -15.63 -1.08 -2.99
N TRP A 93 -16.89 -1.50 -2.88
CA TRP A 93 -17.59 -1.74 -1.62
C TRP A 93 -17.59 -3.22 -1.26
N ILE A 94 -17.25 -3.54 -0.02
CA ILE A 94 -17.43 -4.88 0.57
C ILE A 94 -18.20 -4.74 1.87
N PHE A 95 -19.35 -5.40 1.96
CA PHE A 95 -20.27 -5.30 3.09
C PHE A 95 -20.12 -6.50 4.04
N PHE A 96 -20.41 -6.27 5.32
CA PHE A 96 -20.36 -7.29 6.36
C PHE A 96 -21.75 -7.64 6.89
N LYS A 97 -21.97 -8.92 7.23
CA LYS A 97 -23.22 -9.41 7.83
C LYS A 97 -23.55 -8.72 9.14
N LYS A 98 -22.52 -8.49 9.96
CA LYS A 98 -22.57 -7.74 11.23
C LYS A 98 -21.44 -6.74 11.27
N ALA A 99 -21.49 -5.79 12.20
CA ALA A 99 -20.35 -4.93 12.45
C ALA A 99 -19.15 -5.77 12.95
N ILE A 100 -17.97 -5.51 12.40
CA ILE A 100 -16.71 -6.17 12.76
C ILE A 100 -15.69 -5.13 13.20
N PRO A 101 -14.62 -5.51 13.95
CA PRO A 101 -13.58 -4.57 14.30
C PRO A 101 -12.95 -3.91 13.06
N ALA A 102 -12.84 -2.59 13.07
CA ALA A 102 -12.26 -1.84 11.95
C ALA A 102 -10.82 -2.27 11.64
N SER A 103 -10.03 -2.62 12.66
CA SER A 103 -8.68 -3.15 12.48
C SER A 103 -8.65 -4.47 11.70
N VAL A 104 -9.60 -5.37 11.94
CA VAL A 104 -9.73 -6.63 11.20
C VAL A 104 -10.14 -6.36 9.76
N ALA A 105 -11.16 -5.51 9.55
CA ALA A 105 -11.63 -5.13 8.22
C ALA A 105 -10.52 -4.48 7.38
N ARG A 106 -9.73 -3.60 7.98
CA ARG A 106 -8.62 -2.91 7.31
C ARG A 106 -7.48 -3.85 6.97
N ASN A 107 -7.09 -4.74 7.89
CA ASN A 107 -6.07 -5.76 7.62
C ASN A 107 -6.47 -6.66 6.46
N PHE A 108 -7.73 -7.08 6.43
CA PHE A 108 -8.29 -7.83 5.31
C PHE A 108 -8.24 -7.03 4.00
N GLY A 109 -8.63 -5.76 4.03
CA GLY A 109 -8.57 -4.88 2.86
C GLY A 109 -7.16 -4.67 2.31
N PHE A 110 -6.16 -4.49 3.17
CA PHE A 110 -4.77 -4.38 2.74
C PHE A 110 -4.24 -5.68 2.10
N LEU A 111 -4.62 -6.83 2.62
CA LEU A 111 -4.28 -8.12 2.00
C LEU A 111 -4.92 -8.28 0.61
N LEU A 112 -6.15 -7.77 0.42
CA LEU A 112 -6.79 -7.75 -0.90
C LEU A 112 -6.04 -6.85 -1.88
N LEU A 113 -5.63 -5.66 -1.46
CA LEU A 113 -4.84 -4.74 -2.28
C LEU A 113 -3.50 -5.36 -2.68
N ASP A 114 -2.78 -5.96 -1.74
CA ASP A 114 -1.50 -6.62 -2.01
C ASP A 114 -1.65 -7.74 -3.06
N LYS A 115 -2.68 -8.57 -2.93
CA LYS A 115 -2.94 -9.65 -3.88
C LYS A 115 -3.45 -9.12 -5.23
N GLY A 116 -4.29 -8.10 -5.23
CA GLY A 116 -4.80 -7.46 -6.44
C GLY A 116 -3.68 -6.83 -7.26
N SER A 117 -2.79 -6.05 -6.64
CA SER A 117 -1.64 -5.44 -7.32
C SER A 117 -0.67 -6.48 -7.87
N ALA A 118 -0.41 -7.55 -7.12
CA ALA A 118 0.43 -8.65 -7.56
C ALA A 118 -0.14 -9.38 -8.79
N SER A 119 -1.48 -9.47 -8.92
CA SER A 119 -2.15 -10.16 -10.04
C SER A 119 -1.92 -9.49 -11.39
N ILE A 120 -1.64 -8.19 -11.42
CA ILE A 120 -1.36 -7.39 -12.61
C ILE A 120 0.09 -6.90 -12.70
N ASN A 121 0.98 -7.53 -11.91
CA ASN A 121 2.40 -7.18 -11.84
C ASN A 121 2.70 -5.72 -11.46
N LEU A 122 1.78 -5.05 -10.77
CA LEU A 122 2.01 -3.73 -10.21
C LEU A 122 2.66 -3.84 -8.83
N LYS A 123 3.57 -2.91 -8.53
CA LYS A 123 4.16 -2.78 -7.18
C LYS A 123 3.14 -2.26 -6.17
N SER A 124 2.23 -1.40 -6.63
CA SER A 124 1.11 -0.82 -5.88
C SER A 124 0.09 -0.27 -6.86
N PHE A 125 -1.12 -0.03 -6.40
CA PHE A 125 -2.12 0.70 -7.17
C PHE A 125 -1.79 2.20 -7.20
N HIS A 126 -1.69 2.77 -8.39
CA HIS A 126 -1.37 4.19 -8.59
C HIS A 126 -2.56 5.11 -8.30
N TYR A 127 -3.76 4.68 -8.68
CA TYR A 127 -5.01 5.43 -8.54
C TYR A 127 -5.75 5.15 -7.24
N TYR A 128 -5.25 4.22 -6.41
CA TYR A 128 -5.78 3.98 -5.09
C TYR A 128 -5.44 5.15 -4.16
N ASP A 129 -6.46 5.89 -3.71
CA ASP A 129 -6.28 6.99 -2.77
C ASP A 129 -6.31 6.48 -1.33
N ARG A 130 -7.39 5.82 -0.92
CA ARG A 130 -7.56 5.35 0.46
C ARG A 130 -8.59 4.24 0.61
N MET A 131 -8.60 3.66 1.80
CA MET A 131 -9.64 2.73 2.24
C MET A 131 -10.43 3.32 3.41
N TYR A 132 -11.73 3.12 3.39
CA TYR A 132 -12.61 3.48 4.49
C TYR A 132 -13.09 2.23 5.24
N PRO A 133 -13.15 2.25 6.62
CA PRO A 133 -12.63 3.30 7.49
C PRO A 133 -11.12 3.47 7.35
N SER A 134 -10.64 4.71 7.43
CA SER A 134 -9.22 5.04 7.27
C SER A 134 -8.40 4.85 8.55
N GLN A 135 -9.04 4.53 9.66
CA GLN A 135 -8.42 4.37 10.99
C GLN A 135 -9.07 3.22 11.77
N ASP A 136 -8.33 2.63 12.70
CA ASP A 136 -8.78 1.50 13.49
C ASP A 136 -9.64 1.92 14.68
N VAL A 137 -9.38 3.10 15.23
CA VAL A 137 -10.06 3.67 16.40
C VAL A 137 -10.39 5.13 16.12
N ALA A 138 -11.57 5.56 16.53
CA ALA A 138 -11.95 6.96 16.44
C ALA A 138 -11.34 7.75 17.60
N SER A 139 -10.29 8.52 17.31
CA SER A 139 -9.80 9.57 18.23
C SER A 139 -10.56 10.89 18.03
N SER A 140 -11.26 11.01 16.91
CA SER A 140 -12.12 12.12 16.49
C SER A 140 -13.17 11.60 15.51
N ILE A 141 -13.97 12.48 14.93
CA ILE A 141 -14.84 12.14 13.80
C ILE A 141 -13.95 11.63 12.65
N GLY A 142 -14.16 10.36 12.23
CA GLY A 142 -13.40 9.74 11.15
C GLY A 142 -13.65 10.38 9.79
N ASN A 143 -13.03 9.83 8.74
CA ASN A 143 -13.25 10.28 7.38
C ASN A 143 -14.62 9.88 6.86
N LEU A 144 -15.23 10.79 6.12
CA LEU A 144 -16.56 10.66 5.51
C LEU A 144 -16.42 10.10 4.10
N ILE A 145 -17.29 9.15 3.72
CA ILE A 145 -17.46 8.74 2.33
C ILE A 145 -18.85 9.12 1.83
N ALA A 146 -18.94 9.64 0.62
CA ALA A 146 -20.23 9.95 0.01
C ALA A 146 -21.05 8.68 -0.22
N LEU A 147 -22.36 8.74 0.01
CA LEU A 147 -23.25 7.65 -0.33
C LEU A 147 -23.40 7.53 -1.86
N PRO A 148 -23.52 6.30 -2.39
CA PRO A 148 -23.86 6.08 -3.79
C PRO A 148 -25.29 6.49 -4.12
N LEU A 149 -25.62 6.48 -5.39
CA LEU A 149 -26.95 6.75 -5.94
C LEU A 149 -27.43 8.21 -5.76
N GLN A 150 -26.49 9.16 -5.77
CA GLN A 150 -26.85 10.58 -5.74
C GLN A 150 -27.58 10.96 -7.03
N GLY A 151 -28.80 11.50 -6.91
CA GLY A 151 -29.72 11.63 -8.01
C GLY A 151 -29.24 12.49 -9.19
N GLN A 152 -28.52 13.59 -8.94
CA GLN A 152 -27.98 14.42 -10.03
C GLN A 152 -26.84 13.72 -10.77
N ALA A 153 -25.96 13.04 -10.05
CA ALA A 153 -24.85 12.28 -10.65
C ALA A 153 -25.36 11.07 -11.45
N LEU A 154 -26.43 10.41 -10.99
CA LEU A 154 -27.06 9.31 -11.69
C LEU A 154 -27.58 9.69 -13.09
N LYS A 155 -28.03 10.93 -13.30
CA LYS A 155 -28.45 11.41 -14.63
C LYS A 155 -27.32 11.37 -15.65
N ASN A 156 -26.09 11.47 -15.17
CA ASN A 156 -24.86 11.39 -15.98
C ASN A 156 -24.20 10.01 -15.92
N GLY A 157 -24.87 8.98 -15.42
CA GLY A 157 -24.34 7.64 -15.25
C GLY A 157 -23.28 7.48 -14.16
N ASN A 158 -23.11 8.48 -13.28
CA ASN A 158 -22.18 8.49 -12.16
C ASN A 158 -22.88 8.19 -10.84
N SER A 159 -22.12 7.96 -9.77
CA SER A 159 -22.66 7.51 -8.46
C SER A 159 -23.52 6.24 -8.60
N ALA A 160 -23.21 5.42 -9.58
CA ALA A 160 -23.95 4.23 -9.99
C ALA A 160 -23.11 2.98 -9.83
N PHE A 161 -23.71 1.89 -9.38
CA PHE A 161 -23.08 0.57 -9.43
C PHE A 161 -22.98 0.10 -10.88
N VAL A 162 -21.81 -0.44 -11.22
CA VAL A 162 -21.46 -0.83 -12.59
C VAL A 162 -21.06 -2.30 -12.65
N ASP A 163 -21.33 -2.92 -13.81
CA ASP A 163 -20.92 -4.27 -14.14
C ASP A 163 -19.42 -4.37 -14.51
N GLU A 164 -18.98 -5.55 -14.94
CA GLU A 164 -17.61 -5.82 -15.35
C GLU A 164 -17.19 -5.07 -16.61
N ASN A 165 -18.17 -4.61 -17.42
CA ASN A 165 -17.96 -3.81 -18.63
C ASN A 165 -18.15 -2.30 -18.34
N TRP A 166 -18.19 -1.91 -17.07
CA TRP A 166 -18.39 -0.54 -16.62
C TRP A 166 -19.74 0.07 -17.01
N ASN A 167 -20.73 -0.74 -17.41
CA ASN A 167 -22.09 -0.29 -17.64
C ASN A 167 -22.85 -0.18 -16.32
N ALA A 168 -23.60 0.89 -16.14
CA ALA A 168 -24.47 1.03 -14.98
C ALA A 168 -25.56 -0.05 -15.00
N TYR A 169 -25.79 -0.74 -13.90
CA TYR A 169 -26.88 -1.68 -13.79
C TYR A 169 -28.24 -0.99 -14.01
N PRO A 170 -29.15 -1.61 -14.78
CA PRO A 170 -30.47 -0.99 -15.06
C PRO A 170 -31.30 -0.79 -13.80
N ASN A 171 -31.18 -1.68 -12.82
CA ASN A 171 -31.87 -1.59 -11.53
C ASN A 171 -30.85 -1.54 -10.39
N GLN A 172 -30.45 -0.35 -10.04
CA GLN A 172 -29.48 -0.08 -8.97
C GLN A 172 -29.94 -0.60 -7.60
N TRP A 173 -31.24 -0.52 -7.32
CA TRP A 173 -31.80 -0.97 -6.05
C TRP A 173 -31.82 -2.49 -5.93
N ASP A 174 -32.07 -3.20 -7.01
CA ASP A 174 -32.00 -4.68 -7.03
C ASP A 174 -30.57 -5.15 -6.69
N ILE A 175 -29.58 -4.49 -7.28
CA ILE A 175 -28.17 -4.77 -6.97
C ILE A 175 -27.88 -4.55 -5.49
N LEU A 176 -28.23 -3.37 -4.97
CA LEU A 176 -27.89 -3.00 -3.59
C LEU A 176 -28.63 -3.84 -2.55
N LEU A 177 -29.92 -4.12 -2.77
CA LEU A 177 -30.78 -4.76 -1.75
C LEU A 177 -30.80 -6.27 -1.85
N ASN A 178 -30.78 -6.82 -3.07
CA ASN A 178 -31.04 -8.24 -3.30
C ASN A 178 -29.81 -9.03 -3.73
N LYS A 179 -28.84 -8.40 -4.42
CA LYS A 179 -27.66 -9.08 -4.97
C LYS A 179 -26.38 -8.81 -4.21
N THR A 180 -26.40 -7.89 -3.24
CA THR A 180 -25.26 -7.62 -2.38
C THR A 180 -24.95 -8.78 -1.47
N GLU A 181 -23.83 -9.44 -1.66
CA GLU A 181 -23.31 -10.43 -0.73
C GLU A 181 -22.59 -9.75 0.43
N LYS A 182 -22.76 -10.31 1.64
CA LYS A 182 -22.14 -9.80 2.86
C LYS A 182 -21.26 -10.87 3.47
N LEU A 183 -20.05 -10.49 3.86
CA LEU A 183 -19.11 -11.39 4.51
C LEU A 183 -19.35 -11.47 6.02
N GLY A 184 -19.23 -12.67 6.60
CA GLY A 184 -19.11 -12.86 8.04
C GLY A 184 -17.67 -12.63 8.51
N ILE A 185 -17.49 -12.49 9.81
CA ILE A 185 -16.13 -12.39 10.37
C ILE A 185 -15.36 -13.69 10.17
N GLU A 186 -16.05 -14.82 10.23
CA GLU A 186 -15.49 -16.16 10.02
C GLU A 186 -14.95 -16.33 8.58
N ASP A 187 -15.64 -15.74 7.60
CA ASP A 187 -15.20 -15.74 6.20
C ASP A 187 -13.90 -14.94 6.06
N ILE A 188 -13.84 -13.76 6.69
CA ILE A 188 -12.68 -12.88 6.67
C ILE A 188 -11.47 -13.54 7.34
N GLU A 189 -11.65 -14.13 8.52
CA GLU A 189 -10.59 -14.83 9.24
C GLU A 189 -10.04 -16.01 8.43
N LYS A 190 -10.91 -16.75 7.74
CA LYS A 190 -10.53 -17.84 6.84
C LYS A 190 -9.69 -17.34 5.66
N TYR A 191 -10.10 -16.26 5.00
CA TYR A 191 -9.31 -15.66 3.92
C TYR A 191 -7.95 -15.16 4.42
N MET A 192 -7.94 -14.45 5.55
CA MET A 192 -6.70 -13.94 6.13
C MET A 192 -5.73 -15.08 6.49
N ALA A 193 -6.22 -16.16 7.09
CA ALA A 193 -5.41 -17.34 7.42
C ALA A 193 -4.86 -18.01 6.15
N LYS A 194 -5.70 -18.23 5.14
CA LYS A 194 -5.30 -18.81 3.85
C LYS A 194 -4.19 -17.96 3.20
N TRP A 195 -4.41 -16.66 3.06
CA TRP A 195 -3.44 -15.80 2.39
C TRP A 195 -2.15 -15.59 3.17
N GLN A 196 -2.21 -15.60 4.49
CA GLN A 196 -1.00 -15.60 5.34
C GLN A 196 -0.22 -16.90 5.19
N ALA A 197 -0.89 -18.05 5.05
CA ALA A 197 -0.25 -19.32 4.79
C ALA A 197 0.41 -19.35 3.40
N GLU A 198 -0.28 -18.90 2.35
CA GLU A 198 0.26 -18.79 0.99
C GLU A 198 1.49 -17.86 0.94
N LEU A 199 1.44 -16.72 1.64
CA LEU A 199 2.58 -15.82 1.79
C LEU A 199 3.74 -16.48 2.56
N ALA A 200 3.43 -17.31 3.55
CA ALA A 200 4.43 -18.07 4.30
C ALA A 200 5.08 -19.15 3.43
N GLU A 201 4.30 -19.87 2.63
CA GLU A 201 4.79 -20.88 1.69
C GLU A 201 5.65 -20.26 0.57
N SER A 202 5.17 -19.18 -0.06
CA SER A 202 5.92 -18.47 -1.10
C SER A 202 7.24 -17.88 -0.59
N ARG A 203 7.34 -17.63 0.72
CA ARG A 203 8.54 -17.13 1.40
C ARG A 203 9.39 -18.25 2.01
N GLY A 204 9.07 -19.54 1.75
CA GLY A 204 9.78 -20.69 2.31
C GLY A 204 9.67 -20.80 3.83
N MET A 205 8.57 -20.35 4.39
CA MET A 205 8.22 -20.52 5.80
C MET A 205 7.36 -21.76 5.95
N LEU A 206 7.86 -22.80 6.58
CA LEU A 206 7.10 -23.97 6.99
C LEU A 206 5.96 -23.56 7.92
N ALA A 207 4.73 -24.00 7.59
CA ALA A 207 3.58 -23.88 8.44
C ALA A 207 3.83 -24.63 9.77
N GLY A 208 3.71 -23.93 10.90
CA GLY A 208 3.74 -24.59 12.20
C GLY A 208 4.38 -23.84 13.37
N THR A 209 4.53 -22.52 13.29
CA THR A 209 5.03 -21.76 14.44
C THR A 209 3.96 -20.83 15.01
N ASP A 210 3.76 -21.00 16.32
CA ASP A 210 2.96 -20.19 17.23
C ASP A 210 3.09 -18.68 16.92
N MET A 211 1.96 -17.95 16.96
CA MET A 211 1.88 -16.51 16.64
C MET A 211 2.86 -15.64 17.45
N ASN A 212 3.28 -16.09 18.61
CA ASN A 212 4.28 -15.42 19.46
C ASN A 212 5.73 -15.69 19.03
N ASN A 213 5.97 -16.66 18.16
CA ASN A 213 7.30 -17.11 17.76
C ASN A 213 7.58 -16.89 16.26
N ARG A 214 6.84 -16.00 15.59
CA ARG A 214 7.12 -15.64 14.19
C ARG A 214 8.52 -15.05 14.09
N PRO A 215 9.42 -15.65 13.27
CA PRO A 215 10.71 -15.05 13.03
C PRO A 215 10.45 -13.68 12.39
N LYS A 216 10.90 -12.64 13.06
CA LYS A 216 10.85 -11.27 12.56
C LYS A 216 11.57 -11.27 11.24
N LEU A 217 10.88 -10.97 10.12
CA LEU A 217 11.41 -11.08 8.74
C LEU A 217 12.71 -10.31 8.54
N TRP A 218 12.86 -9.19 9.25
CA TRP A 218 14.07 -8.36 9.31
C TRP A 218 15.20 -8.94 10.19
N LYS A 219 14.92 -10.00 10.96
CA LYS A 219 15.94 -10.78 11.67
C LYS A 219 16.35 -12.04 10.90
N LYS A 220 15.71 -12.33 9.74
CA LYS A 220 16.23 -13.37 8.86
C LYS A 220 17.61 -12.94 8.41
N LYS A 221 18.57 -13.80 8.69
CA LYS A 221 19.93 -13.68 8.16
C LYS A 221 19.81 -13.51 6.65
N CYS A 222 20.33 -12.41 6.13
CA CYS A 222 20.41 -12.24 4.68
C CYS A 222 21.36 -13.32 4.16
N GLU A 223 20.88 -14.14 3.26
CA GLU A 223 21.66 -15.24 2.67
C GLU A 223 21.57 -15.14 1.16
N PHE A 224 22.62 -14.65 0.53
CA PHE A 224 22.73 -14.70 -0.91
C PHE A 224 23.04 -16.14 -1.34
N ILE A 225 22.54 -16.53 -2.48
CA ILE A 225 22.84 -17.84 -3.09
C ILE A 225 23.37 -17.60 -4.49
N LYS A 226 24.49 -18.26 -4.83
CA LYS A 226 25.12 -18.11 -6.14
C LYS A 226 24.20 -18.37 -7.32
N ALA A 227 23.28 -19.33 -7.19
CA ALA A 227 22.30 -19.67 -8.22
C ALA A 227 21.30 -18.54 -8.53
N ASP A 228 21.17 -17.54 -7.66
CA ASP A 228 20.29 -16.39 -7.87
C ASP A 228 20.91 -15.29 -8.75
N VAL A 229 22.18 -15.46 -9.15
CA VAL A 229 22.92 -14.52 -10.00
C VAL A 229 23.43 -15.22 -11.24
N VAL A 230 23.03 -14.76 -12.41
CA VAL A 230 23.54 -15.25 -13.69
C VAL A 230 24.79 -14.45 -14.05
N GLY A 231 25.97 -15.09 -13.92
CA GLY A 231 27.24 -14.47 -14.19
C GLY A 231 27.82 -13.67 -13.03
N LYS A 232 27.84 -12.34 -13.12
CA LYS A 232 28.39 -11.43 -12.10
C LYS A 232 27.32 -10.48 -11.58
N LEU A 233 27.45 -10.08 -10.31
CA LEU A 233 26.65 -9.01 -9.74
C LEU A 233 27.32 -7.67 -10.10
N HIS A 234 26.68 -6.85 -10.91
CA HIS A 234 27.16 -5.54 -11.30
C HIS A 234 26.74 -4.47 -10.30
N MET A 235 27.71 -3.76 -9.77
CA MET A 235 27.52 -2.71 -8.77
C MET A 235 28.15 -1.41 -9.26
N VAL A 236 27.38 -0.34 -9.28
CA VAL A 236 27.87 1.01 -9.60
C VAL A 236 27.84 1.86 -8.33
N LEU A 237 28.97 2.46 -8.01
CA LEU A 237 29.13 3.37 -6.87
C LEU A 237 29.04 4.81 -7.39
N SER A 238 28.06 5.57 -6.89
CA SER A 238 27.90 6.98 -7.18
C SER A 238 27.39 7.73 -5.93
N ASN A 239 26.31 8.50 -6.03
CA ASN A 239 25.62 9.07 -4.87
C ASN A 239 24.89 8.02 -3.98
N GLY A 240 24.88 6.77 -4.40
CA GLY A 240 24.38 5.57 -3.72
C GLY A 240 25.12 4.35 -4.22
N VAL A 241 24.67 3.18 -3.84
CA VAL A 241 25.08 1.89 -4.43
C VAL A 241 23.96 1.43 -5.35
N TYR A 242 24.25 1.29 -6.63
CA TYR A 242 23.32 0.85 -7.65
C TYR A 242 23.64 -0.57 -8.06
N ILE A 243 22.67 -1.46 -8.02
CA ILE A 243 22.84 -2.87 -8.36
C ILE A 243 21.96 -3.17 -9.55
N ASP A 244 22.58 -3.58 -10.65
CA ASP A 244 21.86 -3.97 -11.87
C ASP A 244 21.01 -5.22 -11.60
N THR A 245 19.74 -5.17 -11.98
CA THR A 245 18.77 -6.25 -11.73
C THR A 245 18.68 -7.25 -12.89
N LEU A 246 19.27 -6.96 -14.05
CA LEU A 246 19.10 -7.73 -15.28
C LEU A 246 19.43 -9.22 -15.10
N ASN A 247 20.49 -9.54 -14.37
CA ASN A 247 20.98 -10.88 -14.14
C ASN A 247 20.70 -11.43 -12.75
N LEU A 248 19.75 -10.83 -12.03
CA LEU A 248 19.40 -11.17 -10.66
C LEU A 248 18.01 -11.80 -10.56
N MET A 249 17.93 -12.97 -9.93
CA MET A 249 16.64 -13.57 -9.60
C MET A 249 15.85 -12.71 -8.60
N PRO A 250 14.52 -12.71 -8.62
CA PRO A 250 13.69 -11.89 -7.72
C PRO A 250 14.02 -12.10 -6.23
N ARG A 251 14.50 -13.28 -5.88
CA ARG A 251 14.86 -13.62 -4.49
C ARG A 251 16.02 -12.77 -3.98
N ILE A 252 17.14 -12.69 -4.70
CA ILE A 252 18.29 -11.89 -4.28
C ILE A 252 17.98 -10.41 -4.36
N GLN A 253 17.19 -9.95 -5.35
CA GLN A 253 16.72 -8.58 -5.41
C GLN A 253 15.96 -8.17 -4.13
N ASN A 254 15.07 -9.04 -3.64
CA ASN A 254 14.31 -8.80 -2.41
C ASN A 254 15.22 -8.84 -1.17
N GLN A 255 16.26 -9.67 -1.18
CA GLN A 255 17.25 -9.69 -0.08
C GLN A 255 18.07 -8.39 -0.05
N ILE A 256 18.49 -7.88 -1.20
CA ILE A 256 19.18 -6.59 -1.31
C ILE A 256 18.29 -5.46 -0.79
N ARG A 257 17.01 -5.43 -1.19
CA ARG A 257 16.05 -4.45 -0.66
C ARG A 257 15.88 -4.58 0.85
N SER A 258 15.87 -5.79 1.38
CA SER A 258 15.73 -6.02 2.83
C SER A 258 16.91 -5.53 3.65
N LEU A 259 18.12 -5.46 3.07
CA LEU A 259 19.29 -4.86 3.71
C LEU A 259 19.11 -3.35 3.94
N ALA A 260 18.37 -2.69 3.06
CA ALA A 260 18.07 -1.27 3.14
C ALA A 260 16.76 -0.97 3.90
N ALA A 261 16.13 -1.98 4.50
CA ALA A 261 14.89 -1.85 5.25
C ALA A 261 15.12 -2.10 6.74
N PHE A 262 14.40 -1.36 7.59
CA PHE A 262 14.39 -1.54 9.03
C PHE A 262 13.01 -1.26 9.62
N ASP A 263 12.78 -1.75 10.84
CA ASP A 263 11.55 -1.51 11.56
C ASP A 263 11.36 -0.02 11.83
N ASN A 264 10.16 0.49 11.55
CA ASN A 264 9.80 1.85 11.88
C ASN A 264 9.48 1.96 13.40
N PRO A 265 10.36 2.60 14.20
CA PRO A 265 10.15 2.69 15.65
C PRO A 265 8.85 3.43 16.00
N GLU A 266 8.45 4.41 15.17
CA GLU A 266 7.26 5.19 15.41
C GLU A 266 5.99 4.37 15.18
N PHE A 267 5.96 3.51 14.15
CA PHE A 267 4.89 2.55 13.94
C PHE A 267 4.66 1.67 15.18
N TYR A 268 5.74 1.08 15.70
CA TYR A 268 5.63 0.18 16.86
C TYR A 268 5.34 0.93 18.16
N LYS A 269 5.81 2.17 18.29
CA LYS A 269 5.45 3.06 19.40
C LYS A 269 3.96 3.37 19.38
N ASN A 270 3.44 3.80 18.24
CA ASN A 270 2.03 4.11 18.05
C ASN A 270 1.14 2.89 18.25
N LYS A 271 1.54 1.73 17.70
CA LYS A 271 0.85 0.46 17.90
C LYS A 271 0.74 0.09 19.38
N ARG A 272 1.81 0.28 20.15
CA ARG A 272 1.83 0.00 21.59
C ARG A 272 0.96 0.96 22.39
N LEU A 273 0.85 2.22 21.95
CA LEU A 273 0.04 3.27 22.56
C LEU A 273 -1.41 3.29 22.07
N GLY A 274 -1.79 2.41 21.11
CA GLY A 274 -3.12 2.40 20.52
C GLY A 274 -3.40 3.57 19.55
N TYR A 275 -2.36 4.27 19.11
CA TYR A 275 -2.49 5.36 18.14
C TYR A 275 -2.58 4.82 16.72
N SER A 276 -3.24 5.59 15.85
CA SER A 276 -3.32 5.28 14.42
C SER A 276 -1.94 5.34 13.76
N ASN A 277 -1.67 4.34 12.92
CA ASN A 277 -0.46 4.27 12.09
C ASN A 277 -0.74 4.57 10.61
N TYR A 278 -1.78 5.34 10.33
CA TYR A 278 -2.25 5.60 8.98
C TYR A 278 -1.16 6.09 8.01
N TYR A 279 -0.25 6.96 8.48
CA TYR A 279 0.88 7.46 7.68
C TYR A 279 2.22 6.75 7.98
N ASN A 280 2.22 5.77 8.87
CA ASN A 280 3.42 5.09 9.30
C ASN A 280 3.43 3.65 8.84
N PHE A 281 4.29 3.33 7.89
CA PHE A 281 4.54 1.94 7.51
C PHE A 281 5.31 1.22 8.62
N SER A 282 5.09 -0.10 8.76
CA SER A 282 5.78 -0.94 9.75
C SER A 282 7.28 -1.06 9.51
N ALA A 283 7.72 -0.81 8.29
CA ALA A 283 9.13 -0.80 7.90
C ALA A 283 9.45 0.46 7.09
N VAL A 284 10.64 0.98 7.29
CA VAL A 284 11.22 2.07 6.49
C VAL A 284 12.18 1.43 5.49
N TYR A 285 12.01 1.73 4.21
CA TYR A 285 12.92 1.33 3.15
C TYR A 285 13.71 2.54 2.66
N LEU A 286 15.02 2.49 2.79
CA LEU A 286 15.93 3.58 2.41
C LEU A 286 16.46 3.47 0.97
N GLY A 287 16.08 2.41 0.27
CA GLY A 287 16.41 2.22 -1.14
C GLY A 287 15.31 2.71 -2.07
N LYS A 288 15.56 2.62 -3.35
CA LYS A 288 14.56 2.78 -4.42
C LYS A 288 14.96 1.95 -5.64
N ASP A 289 13.97 1.61 -6.45
CA ASP A 289 14.21 1.00 -7.76
C ASP A 289 14.23 2.12 -8.81
N VAL A 290 15.26 2.15 -9.66
CA VAL A 290 15.46 3.17 -10.70
C VAL A 290 15.96 2.49 -11.96
N ASP A 291 15.20 2.56 -13.04
CA ASP A 291 15.59 2.17 -14.40
C ASP A 291 16.39 0.84 -14.49
N GLY A 292 15.87 -0.22 -13.86
CA GLY A 292 16.52 -1.53 -13.86
C GLY A 292 17.59 -1.71 -12.79
N TYR A 293 17.79 -0.74 -11.91
CA TYR A 293 18.72 -0.80 -10.77
C TYR A 293 17.96 -0.77 -9.44
N ILE A 294 18.52 -1.47 -8.45
CA ILE A 294 18.17 -1.29 -7.04
C ILE A 294 19.21 -0.33 -6.47
N GLN A 295 18.78 0.87 -6.12
CA GLN A 295 19.60 1.83 -5.39
C GLN A 295 19.46 1.63 -3.89
N VAL A 296 20.59 1.48 -3.18
CA VAL A 296 20.63 1.41 -1.71
C VAL A 296 21.66 2.40 -1.14
N PRO A 297 21.56 2.74 0.16
CA PRO A 297 22.51 3.64 0.81
C PRO A 297 23.97 3.15 0.68
N ARG A 298 24.92 4.09 0.59
CA ARG A 298 26.35 3.80 0.47
C ARG A 298 26.90 2.90 1.57
N GLY A 299 26.38 3.07 2.80
CA GLY A 299 26.79 2.29 3.97
C GLY A 299 26.55 0.77 3.84
N LEU A 300 25.75 0.33 2.87
CA LEU A 300 25.49 -1.09 2.64
C LEU A 300 26.48 -1.75 1.68
N LYS A 301 27.39 -1.00 1.04
CA LYS A 301 28.36 -1.50 0.09
C LYS A 301 29.13 -2.71 0.64
N GLU A 302 29.79 -2.53 1.78
CA GLU A 302 30.64 -3.56 2.39
C GLU A 302 29.84 -4.82 2.74
N ARG A 303 28.64 -4.63 3.28
CA ARG A 303 27.75 -5.73 3.63
C ARG A 303 27.28 -6.54 2.42
N ILE A 304 26.99 -5.89 1.31
CA ILE A 304 26.62 -6.57 0.06
C ILE A 304 27.82 -7.36 -0.47
N ILE A 305 29.02 -6.78 -0.41
CA ILE A 305 30.25 -7.47 -0.80
C ILE A 305 30.51 -8.70 0.09
N GLU A 306 30.37 -8.57 1.40
CA GLU A 306 30.54 -9.68 2.33
C GLU A 306 29.58 -10.83 2.05
N GLU A 307 28.27 -10.53 1.90
CA GLU A 307 27.25 -11.55 1.63
C GLU A 307 27.44 -12.20 0.25
N SER A 308 27.85 -11.43 -0.75
CA SER A 308 28.19 -11.95 -2.07
C SER A 308 29.39 -12.87 -2.03
N ASN A 309 30.46 -12.51 -1.32
CA ASN A 309 31.66 -13.33 -1.16
C ASN A 309 31.36 -14.63 -0.41
N LYS A 310 30.55 -14.58 0.65
CA LYS A 310 30.08 -15.79 1.38
C LYS A 310 29.33 -16.76 0.46
N ALA A 311 28.57 -16.23 -0.48
CA ALA A 311 27.81 -17.01 -1.46
C ALA A 311 28.64 -17.46 -2.69
N GLY A 312 29.90 -17.04 -2.81
CA GLY A 312 30.73 -17.29 -3.99
C GLY A 312 30.25 -16.55 -5.23
N ILE A 313 29.59 -15.40 -5.08
CA ILE A 313 29.13 -14.52 -6.16
C ILE A 313 30.27 -13.58 -6.53
N THR A 314 30.66 -13.56 -7.80
CA THR A 314 31.63 -12.59 -8.32
C THR A 314 30.94 -11.24 -8.50
N ILE A 315 31.58 -10.18 -7.98
CA ILE A 315 31.08 -8.81 -8.09
C ILE A 315 31.95 -8.04 -9.08
N ASP A 316 31.31 -7.28 -9.94
CA ASP A 316 31.93 -6.28 -10.80
C ASP A 316 31.55 -4.88 -10.30
N ILE A 317 32.55 -4.08 -9.90
CA ILE A 317 32.33 -2.78 -9.27
C ILE A 317 32.84 -1.68 -10.20
N SER A 318 31.91 -0.80 -10.63
CA SER A 318 32.22 0.44 -11.34
C SER A 318 32.16 1.62 -10.36
N ASP A 319 33.27 2.30 -10.12
CA ASP A 319 33.32 3.48 -9.26
C ASP A 319 33.16 4.75 -10.11
N GLN A 320 31.96 5.33 -10.04
CA GLN A 320 31.58 6.55 -10.73
C GLN A 320 31.30 7.71 -9.74
N LYS A 321 31.95 7.67 -8.58
CA LYS A 321 31.85 8.77 -7.62
C LYS A 321 32.51 10.02 -8.16
N GLU A 322 31.80 11.15 -8.09
CA GLU A 322 32.40 12.43 -8.37
C GLU A 322 33.42 12.79 -7.28
N LYS A 323 34.64 13.09 -7.73
CA LYS A 323 35.68 13.64 -6.84
C LYS A 323 35.36 15.09 -6.63
N GLY A 324 34.90 15.45 -5.42
CA GLY A 324 34.70 16.85 -5.05
C GLY A 324 35.97 17.69 -5.21
N ARG A 325 35.84 18.99 -5.31
CA ARG A 325 36.98 19.90 -5.31
C ARG A 325 37.58 19.96 -3.89
N PRO A 326 38.91 19.84 -3.72
CA PRO A 326 39.54 20.02 -2.42
C PRO A 326 39.30 21.44 -1.92
N ILE A 327 38.79 21.59 -0.73
CA ILE A 327 38.61 22.86 -0.06
C ILE A 327 39.54 22.93 1.14
N ARG A 328 40.13 24.10 1.34
CA ARG A 328 40.91 24.38 2.58
C ARG A 328 39.99 25.09 3.55
N VAL A 329 39.60 24.41 4.59
CA VAL A 329 38.76 24.94 5.67
C VAL A 329 39.50 24.78 6.99
N SER A 330 39.36 25.73 7.88
CA SER A 330 39.78 25.63 9.29
C SER A 330 38.58 25.87 10.19
N PHE A 331 38.38 25.01 11.15
CA PHE A 331 37.41 25.24 12.19
C PHE A 331 37.97 26.25 13.19
N LYS A 332 37.23 27.35 13.45
CA LYS A 332 37.56 28.35 14.46
C LYS A 332 36.53 28.31 15.56
N GLY A 333 36.78 27.52 16.57
CA GLY A 333 35.91 27.36 17.73
C GLY A 333 36.31 26.17 18.59
N ASP A 334 35.83 26.15 19.82
CA ASP A 334 36.08 25.06 20.76
C ASP A 334 34.90 24.08 20.73
N LEU A 335 35.18 22.80 20.49
CA LEU A 335 34.19 21.73 20.58
C LEU A 335 33.99 21.33 22.03
N ARG A 336 32.76 21.05 22.44
CA ARG A 336 32.49 20.39 23.70
C ARG A 336 32.97 18.94 23.64
N THR A 337 33.34 18.35 24.75
CA THR A 337 33.86 16.98 24.84
C THR A 337 33.02 15.95 24.06
N GLN A 338 31.68 16.06 24.12
CA GLN A 338 30.80 15.18 23.36
C GLN A 338 30.85 15.41 21.83
N GLN A 339 31.09 16.65 21.41
CA GLN A 339 31.23 17.03 20.00
C GLN A 339 32.60 16.60 19.45
N GLU A 340 33.66 16.65 20.25
CA GLU A 340 35.00 16.11 19.93
C GLU A 340 34.91 14.62 19.62
N LEU A 341 34.31 13.85 20.55
CA LEU A 341 34.10 12.40 20.41
C LEU A 341 33.26 12.08 19.15
N ALA A 342 32.26 12.90 18.84
CA ALA A 342 31.45 12.71 17.64
C ALA A 342 32.24 13.03 16.36
N ALA A 343 33.04 14.12 16.37
CA ALA A 343 33.90 14.50 15.25
C ALA A 343 34.98 13.43 14.97
N GLU A 344 35.63 12.92 15.99
CA GLU A 344 36.60 11.81 15.86
C GLU A 344 35.97 10.57 15.24
N LYS A 345 34.77 10.18 15.72
CA LYS A 345 34.04 9.04 15.14
C LYS A 345 33.65 9.30 13.69
N LEU A 346 33.16 10.49 13.36
CA LEU A 346 32.83 10.85 11.97
C LEU A 346 34.06 10.79 11.07
N LEU A 347 35.20 11.29 11.47
CA LEU A 347 36.45 11.22 10.73
C LEU A 347 36.94 9.79 10.53
N THR A 348 36.78 8.93 11.54
CA THR A 348 37.15 7.50 11.47
C THR A 348 36.24 6.72 10.49
N TYR A 349 34.97 7.11 10.38
CA TYR A 349 33.97 6.43 9.53
C TYR A 349 33.64 7.19 8.23
N TYR A 350 34.41 8.21 7.87
CA TYR A 350 34.19 9.09 6.72
C TYR A 350 33.93 8.35 5.39
N ASN A 351 34.44 7.14 5.24
CA ASN A 351 34.20 6.30 4.06
C ASN A 351 32.91 5.46 4.14
N ARG A 352 32.10 5.56 5.22
CA ARG A 352 30.90 4.75 5.43
C ARG A 352 29.60 5.55 5.37
N ILE A 353 29.67 6.86 5.16
CA ILE A 353 28.49 7.73 5.00
C ILE A 353 28.24 8.05 3.54
#